data_68dcddec1e4c62d1902af34e8c1a2c60
#
_entry.id   68dcddec1e4c62d1902af34e8c1a2c60
#
_cell.length_a   1.000
_cell.length_b   1.000
_cell.length_c   1.000
_cell.angle_alpha   90.00
_cell.angle_beta   90.00
_cell.angle_gamma   90.00
#
_symmetry.space_group_name_H-M   'P 1'
#
loop_
_entity.id
_entity.type
_entity.pdbx_description
1 polymer ?
#
loop_
_entity_poly.entity_id
_entity_poly.type
_entity_poly.pdbx_seq_one_letter_code
_entity_poly.pdbx_strand_id
1 'polypeptide(L)'
;LVSQQLASADSIAANIEEGYGRATKREYAQFLVIARGSAQETAGRYHRLRHWLPADLVAQRIALCDDIFGILTACIKSLRNQSTPAT
;
A
#
# COMPACT_ATOMS: atom_id res chain seq x y z
N LEU A 1 16.87 -5.58 8.55
CA LEU A 1 15.45 -5.96 8.48
C LEU A 1 14.53 -4.83 8.89
N VAL A 2 14.84 -4.16 10.00
CA VAL A 2 14.04 -3.01 10.44
C VAL A 2 14.07 -1.89 9.40
N SER A 3 15.23 -1.62 8.81
CA SER A 3 15.37 -0.59 7.80
C SER A 3 14.57 -0.91 6.53
N GLN A 4 14.44 -2.19 6.16
CA GLN A 4 13.60 -2.59 5.03
C GLN A 4 12.12 -2.37 5.32
N GLN A 5 11.66 -2.63 6.55
CA GLN A 5 10.28 -2.39 6.93
C GLN A 5 9.96 -0.89 6.95
N LEU A 6 10.86 -0.07 7.48
CA LEU A 6 10.70 1.38 7.44
C LEU A 6 10.69 1.90 6.00
N ALA A 7 11.57 1.41 5.15
CA ALA A 7 11.62 1.80 3.74
C ALA A 7 10.33 1.43 3.00
N SER A 8 9.75 0.26 3.28
CA SER A 8 8.48 -0.15 2.67
C SER A 8 7.32 0.72 3.14
N ALA A 9 7.27 1.05 4.44
CA ALA A 9 6.24 1.94 4.98
C ALA A 9 6.36 3.34 4.39
N ASP A 10 7.57 3.89 4.31
CA ASP A 10 7.83 5.18 3.70
C ASP A 10 7.43 5.19 2.22
N SER A 11 7.67 4.09 1.50
CA SER A 11 7.27 3.96 0.10
C SER A 11 5.76 4.04 -0.07
N ILE A 12 4.98 3.44 0.84
CA ILE A 12 3.52 3.53 0.80
C ILE A 12 3.09 5.01 0.91
N ALA A 13 3.57 5.71 1.93
CA ALA A 13 3.23 7.10 2.16
C ALA A 13 3.69 8.00 1.02
N ALA A 14 4.93 7.83 0.57
CA ALA A 14 5.50 8.65 -0.50
C ALA A 14 4.73 8.49 -1.81
N ASN A 15 4.30 7.28 -2.15
CA ASN A 15 3.53 7.05 -3.38
C ASN A 15 2.12 7.61 -3.29
N ILE A 16 1.49 7.58 -2.13
CA ILE A 16 0.19 8.21 -1.93
C ILE A 16 0.30 9.72 -2.10
N GLU A 17 1.29 10.35 -1.47
CA GLU A 17 1.54 11.80 -1.56
C GLU A 17 1.87 12.21 -2.99
N GLU A 18 2.76 11.48 -3.64
CA GLU A 18 3.15 11.77 -5.02
C GLU A 18 1.96 11.66 -5.97
N GLY A 19 1.15 10.63 -5.82
CA GLY A 19 -0.03 10.43 -6.64
C GLY A 19 -1.08 11.51 -6.43
N TYR A 20 -1.26 11.95 -5.19
CA TYR A 20 -2.23 13.01 -4.88
C TYR A 20 -1.91 14.33 -5.60
N GLY A 21 -0.62 14.60 -5.80
CA GLY A 21 -0.17 15.81 -6.51
C GLY A 21 -0.26 15.70 -8.03
N ARG A 22 -0.67 14.57 -8.59
CA ARG A 22 -0.74 14.39 -10.03
C ARG A 22 -1.97 15.04 -10.65
N ALA A 23 -1.84 15.46 -11.91
CA ALA A 23 -2.88 16.18 -12.62
C ALA A 23 -4.07 15.30 -13.00
N THR A 24 -3.88 13.98 -13.15
CA THR A 24 -4.92 13.07 -13.61
C THR A 24 -5.22 11.97 -12.58
N LYS A 25 -6.47 11.52 -12.57
CA LYS A 25 -6.89 10.40 -11.74
C LYS A 25 -6.21 9.09 -12.16
N ARG A 26 -5.92 8.95 -13.45
CA ARG A 26 -5.20 7.78 -13.96
C ARG A 26 -3.79 7.71 -13.37
N GLU A 27 -3.07 8.82 -13.36
CA GLU A 27 -1.73 8.89 -12.78
C GLU A 27 -1.77 8.64 -11.28
N TYR A 28 -2.74 9.23 -10.58
CA TYR A 28 -2.94 8.99 -9.16
C TYR A 28 -3.15 7.50 -8.88
N ALA A 29 -4.03 6.86 -9.65
CA ALA A 29 -4.29 5.42 -9.50
C ALA A 29 -3.01 4.59 -9.69
N GLN A 30 -2.14 4.96 -10.63
CA GLN A 30 -0.86 4.26 -10.84
C GLN A 30 0.05 4.36 -9.60
N PHE A 31 0.13 5.51 -8.95
CA PHE A 31 0.90 5.65 -7.72
C PHE A 31 0.30 4.85 -6.57
N LEU A 32 -1.03 4.74 -6.49
CA LEU A 32 -1.69 3.91 -5.49
C LEU A 32 -1.44 2.42 -5.73
N VAL A 33 -1.31 1.98 -6.99
CA VAL A 33 -0.91 0.60 -7.30
C VAL A 33 0.49 0.31 -6.74
N ILE A 34 1.42 1.24 -6.88
CA ILE A 34 2.77 1.09 -6.32
C ILE A 34 2.71 1.02 -4.78
N ALA A 35 1.92 1.91 -4.16
CA ALA A 35 1.73 1.90 -2.72
C ALA A 35 1.12 0.58 -2.23
N ARG A 36 0.16 0.04 -2.96
CA ARG A 36 -0.47 -1.24 -2.65
C ARG A 36 0.54 -2.38 -2.69
N GLY A 37 1.42 -2.39 -3.70
CA GLY A 37 2.50 -3.36 -3.80
C GLY A 37 3.46 -3.27 -2.61
N SER A 38 3.78 -2.06 -2.15
CA SER A 38 4.61 -1.85 -0.96
C SER A 38 3.95 -2.38 0.31
N ALA A 39 2.63 -2.22 0.45
CA ALA A 39 1.89 -2.79 1.58
C ALA A 39 1.96 -4.32 1.58
N GLN A 40 1.81 -4.93 0.42
CA GLN A 40 1.90 -6.37 0.26
C GLN A 40 3.30 -6.90 0.61
N GLU A 41 4.35 -6.21 0.16
CA GLU A 41 5.74 -6.56 0.50
C GLU A 41 5.99 -6.45 1.99
N THR A 42 5.46 -5.40 2.62
CA THR A 42 5.61 -5.17 4.06
C THR A 42 4.96 -6.31 4.86
N ALA A 43 3.75 -6.71 4.49
CA ALA A 43 3.07 -7.85 5.10
C ALA A 43 3.87 -9.14 4.93
N GLY A 44 4.41 -9.38 3.75
CA GLY A 44 5.24 -10.55 3.45
C GLY A 44 6.49 -10.61 4.32
N ARG A 45 7.14 -9.45 4.55
CA ARG A 45 8.31 -9.39 5.42
C ARG A 45 7.97 -9.69 6.86
N TYR A 46 6.88 -9.16 7.39
CA TYR A 46 6.41 -9.50 8.73
C TYR A 46 6.13 -11.00 8.85
N HIS A 47 5.50 -11.59 7.86
CA HIS A 47 5.25 -13.03 7.84
C HIS A 47 6.56 -13.83 7.90
N ARG A 48 7.56 -13.44 7.10
CA ARG A 48 8.88 -14.10 7.12
C ARG A 48 9.62 -13.91 8.44
N LEU A 49 9.37 -12.79 9.13
CA LEU A 49 10.02 -12.47 10.41
C LEU A 49 9.26 -13.01 11.63
N ARG A 50 8.16 -13.74 11.43
CA ARG A 50 7.26 -14.17 12.50
C ARG A 50 7.93 -14.97 13.62
N HIS A 51 9.03 -15.64 13.32
CA HIS A 51 9.75 -16.44 14.32
C HIS A 51 10.72 -15.61 15.16
N TRP A 52 11.02 -14.39 14.75
CA TRP A 52 11.98 -13.51 15.42
C TRP A 52 11.34 -12.30 16.10
N LEU A 53 10.03 -12.15 15.95
CA LEU A 53 9.29 -11.02 16.50
C LEU A 53 8.13 -11.53 17.36
N PRO A 54 7.64 -10.72 18.33
CA PRO A 54 6.47 -11.10 19.10
C PRO A 54 5.28 -11.42 18.21
N ALA A 55 4.59 -12.52 18.48
CA ALA A 55 3.49 -12.99 17.64
C ALA A 55 2.35 -11.96 17.54
N ASP A 56 2.05 -11.27 18.63
CA ASP A 56 1.02 -10.23 18.65
C ASP A 56 1.37 -9.07 17.74
N LEU A 57 2.63 -8.64 17.76
CA LEU A 57 3.10 -7.57 16.90
C LEU A 57 2.97 -7.95 15.44
N VAL A 58 3.41 -9.14 15.07
CA VAL A 58 3.34 -9.65 13.70
C VAL A 58 1.88 -9.69 13.22
N ALA A 59 0.99 -10.25 14.03
CA ALA A 59 -0.44 -10.35 13.67
C ALA A 59 -1.06 -8.96 13.47
N GLN A 60 -0.78 -8.01 14.35
CA GLN A 60 -1.29 -6.64 14.25
C GLN A 60 -0.78 -5.94 13.00
N ARG A 61 0.50 -6.10 12.69
CA ARG A 61 1.11 -5.42 11.54
C ARG A 61 0.63 -6.02 10.22
N ILE A 62 0.47 -7.33 10.14
CA ILE A 62 -0.07 -7.97 8.95
C ILE A 62 -1.51 -7.54 8.73
N ALA A 63 -2.34 -7.52 9.77
CA ALA A 63 -3.72 -7.07 9.68
C ALA A 63 -3.80 -5.63 9.19
N LEU A 64 -2.95 -4.75 9.69
CA LEU A 64 -2.89 -3.36 9.26
C LEU A 64 -2.52 -3.24 7.77
N CYS A 65 -1.53 -4.00 7.32
CA CYS A 65 -1.14 -4.02 5.90
C CYS A 65 -2.27 -4.53 5.01
N ASP A 66 -3.01 -5.54 5.47
CA ASP A 66 -4.14 -6.08 4.73
C ASP A 66 -5.27 -5.04 4.62
N ASP A 67 -5.53 -4.29 5.69
CA ASP A 67 -6.51 -3.20 5.67
C ASP A 67 -6.09 -2.11 4.68
N ILE A 68 -4.83 -1.71 4.72
CA ILE A 68 -4.29 -0.72 3.78
C ILE A 68 -4.42 -1.22 2.34
N PHE A 69 -4.09 -2.48 2.09
CA PHE A 69 -4.23 -3.10 0.78
C PHE A 69 -5.68 -3.03 0.29
N GLY A 70 -6.63 -3.35 1.14
CA GLY A 70 -8.06 -3.30 0.81
C GLY A 70 -8.53 -1.87 0.50
N ILE A 71 -8.13 -0.90 1.31
CA ILE A 71 -8.48 0.51 1.11
C ILE A 71 -7.90 1.01 -0.22
N LEU A 72 -6.63 0.72 -0.49
CA LEU A 72 -5.98 1.14 -1.73
C LEU A 72 -6.62 0.48 -2.95
N THR A 73 -7.01 -0.78 -2.84
CA THR A 73 -7.72 -1.48 -3.92
C THR A 73 -9.05 -0.78 -4.25
N ALA A 74 -9.81 -0.40 -3.24
CA ALA A 74 -11.07 0.32 -3.42
C ALA A 74 -10.84 1.71 -4.04
N CYS A 75 -9.82 2.43 -3.57
CA CYS A 75 -9.47 3.75 -4.11
C CYS A 75 -9.03 3.67 -5.58
N ILE A 76 -8.21 2.69 -5.93
CA ILE A 76 -7.75 2.47 -7.30
C ILE A 76 -8.94 2.21 -8.21
N LYS A 77 -9.85 1.34 -7.80
CA LYS A 77 -11.05 1.02 -8.57
C LYS A 77 -11.91 2.28 -8.78
N SER A 78 -12.13 3.04 -7.73
CA SER A 78 -12.91 4.27 -7.81
C SER A 78 -12.29 5.28 -8.77
N LEU A 79 -10.97 5.49 -8.70
CA LEU A 79 -10.27 6.42 -9.58
C LEU A 79 -10.32 5.99 -11.03
N ARG A 80 -10.16 4.70 -11.30
CA ARG A 80 -10.24 4.15 -12.65
C ARG A 80 -11.64 4.31 -13.24
N ASN A 81 -12.67 4.11 -12.45
CA ASN A 81 -14.05 4.31 -12.89
C ASN A 81 -14.32 5.77 -13.21
N GLN A 82 -13.78 6.70 -12.42
CA GLN A 82 -13.93 8.13 -12.64
C GLN A 82 -13.18 8.63 -13.87
N SER A 83 -12.04 7.99 -14.21
CA SER A 83 -11.21 8.38 -15.34
C SER A 83 -11.66 7.76 -16.66
N THR A 84 -12.59 6.79 -16.62
CA THR A 84 -13.13 6.17 -17.81
C THR A 84 -14.07 7.16 -18.51
N PRO A 85 -13.86 7.43 -19.81
CA PRO A 85 -14.78 8.33 -20.53
C PRO A 85 -16.22 7.83 -20.46
N ALA A 86 -17.14 8.74 -20.27
CA ALA A 86 -18.56 8.42 -20.36
C ALA A 86 -18.90 8.04 -21.81
N THR A 87 -19.45 6.88 -22.00
CA THR A 87 -19.84 6.40 -23.32
C THR A 87 -21.32 6.58 -23.53
#